data_68f345b9e6c4701974b2c5bd7bbd9f8b
#
_entry.id   68f345b9e6c4701974b2c5bd7bbd9f8b
#
_cell.length_a   1.000
_cell.length_b   1.000
_cell.length_c   1.000
_cell.angle_alpha   90.00
_cell.angle_beta   90.00
_cell.angle_gamma   90.00
#
_symmetry.space_group_name_H-M   'P 1'
#
loop_
_entity.id
_entity.type
_entity.pdbx_description
1 polymer ?
#
loop_
_entity_poly.entity_id
_entity_poly.type
_entity_poly.pdbx_seq_one_letter_code
_entity_poly.pdbx_strand_id
1 'polypeptide(L)'
;YKRQLFYVNEQNTSLPIVGLNDQITLKFDDLNADDSTYYYTIDRFDAHWNETDLFRADYMDGYDDIRIQNISYAVGTLQSYIHYTLTLPNAQTRLKMSGNYMLNIWDDSRNLVLQKRFLVTQQASAVWVRVQRSQRIEDIQTHQSVQFVVNLDGLNVRLPEKQIKPFIVQNQRWQTWRQAGKSTYNLN
;
A
#
# COMPACT_ATOMS: atom_id res chain seq x y z
N TYR A 1 8.66 18.93 -11.82
CA TYR A 1 7.98 17.65 -12.07
C TYR A 1 8.83 16.56 -11.42
N LYS A 2 8.28 15.75 -10.51
CA LYS A 2 9.02 14.70 -9.80
C LYS A 2 8.63 13.33 -10.37
N ARG A 3 9.59 12.59 -10.90
CA ARG A 3 9.36 11.18 -11.25
C ARG A 3 9.32 10.36 -9.97
N GLN A 4 8.31 9.50 -9.82
CA GLN A 4 8.08 8.73 -8.60
C GLN A 4 7.90 7.25 -8.94
N LEU A 5 8.67 6.38 -8.31
CA LEU A 5 8.61 4.95 -8.50
C LEU A 5 8.52 4.25 -7.15
N PHE A 6 7.59 3.33 -7.03
CA PHE A 6 7.43 2.47 -5.86
C PHE A 6 7.89 1.05 -6.22
N TYR A 7 8.75 0.50 -5.41
CA TYR A 7 9.27 -0.84 -5.59
C TYR A 7 8.90 -1.73 -4.41
N VAL A 8 8.41 -2.92 -4.70
CA VAL A 8 8.23 -4.01 -3.76
C VAL A 8 9.12 -5.16 -4.24
N ASN A 9 10.03 -5.63 -3.39
CA ASN A 9 11.00 -6.65 -3.74
C ASN A 9 11.67 -6.37 -5.11
N GLU A 10 12.15 -5.12 -5.30
CA GLU A 10 12.80 -4.63 -6.51
C GLU A 10 11.90 -4.50 -7.77
N GLN A 11 10.63 -4.84 -7.68
CA GLN A 11 9.68 -4.69 -8.78
C GLN A 11 8.88 -3.39 -8.64
N ASN A 12 8.84 -2.58 -9.71
CA ASN A 12 8.04 -1.37 -9.76
C ASN A 12 6.54 -1.73 -9.79
N THR A 13 5.76 -1.11 -8.93
CA THR A 13 4.32 -1.38 -8.83
C THR A 13 3.49 -0.13 -8.56
N SER A 14 2.32 -0.06 -9.15
CA SER A 14 1.32 0.99 -8.88
C SER A 14 0.42 0.67 -7.68
N LEU A 15 0.37 -0.61 -7.28
CA LEU A 15 -0.34 -1.11 -6.11
C LEU A 15 0.65 -1.84 -5.19
N PRO A 16 1.40 -1.11 -4.34
CA PRO A 16 2.38 -1.73 -3.46
C PRO A 16 1.68 -2.54 -2.37
N ILE A 17 1.89 -3.85 -2.39
CA ILE A 17 1.44 -4.79 -1.36
C ILE A 17 2.67 -5.53 -0.86
N VAL A 18 2.97 -5.39 0.42
CA VAL A 18 4.16 -5.99 1.06
C VAL A 18 3.76 -6.83 2.25
N GLY A 19 4.50 -7.87 2.55
CA GLY A 19 4.40 -8.57 3.82
C GLY A 19 4.93 -7.69 4.97
N LEU A 20 4.53 -7.99 6.20
CA LEU A 20 4.89 -7.20 7.37
C LEU A 20 6.41 -7.06 7.59
N ASN A 21 7.18 -8.04 7.11
CA ASN A 21 8.65 -8.05 7.23
C ASN A 21 9.36 -7.82 5.88
N ASP A 22 8.60 -7.59 4.81
CA ASP A 22 9.16 -7.36 3.49
C ASP A 22 9.61 -5.91 3.33
N GLN A 23 10.44 -5.69 2.32
CA GLN A 23 10.99 -4.38 2.05
C GLN A 23 10.17 -3.64 0.99
N ILE A 24 9.88 -2.37 1.26
CA ILE A 24 9.29 -1.44 0.31
C ILE A 24 10.24 -0.26 0.10
N THR A 25 10.44 0.15 -1.14
CA THR A 25 11.33 1.26 -1.50
C THR A 25 10.60 2.28 -2.35
N LEU A 26 10.57 3.52 -1.89
CA LEU A 26 10.18 4.67 -2.69
C LEU A 26 11.42 5.35 -3.26
N LYS A 27 11.41 5.57 -4.58
CA LYS A 27 12.42 6.38 -5.28
C LYS A 27 11.74 7.55 -5.96
N PHE A 28 12.30 8.74 -5.81
CA PHE A 28 11.82 9.92 -6.51
C PHE A 28 12.96 10.88 -6.85
N ASP A 29 12.78 11.64 -7.93
CA ASP A 29 13.75 12.59 -8.42
C ASP A 29 13.27 14.02 -8.17
N ASP A 30 14.13 14.87 -7.63
CA ASP A 30 13.91 16.30 -7.58
C ASP A 30 14.64 16.99 -8.74
N LEU A 31 13.88 17.53 -9.68
CA LEU A 31 14.40 18.12 -10.90
C LEU A 31 14.88 19.57 -10.72
N ASN A 32 14.62 20.19 -9.58
CA ASN A 32 15.12 21.53 -9.28
C ASN A 32 16.61 21.51 -8.92
N ALA A 33 17.12 20.32 -8.52
CA ALA A 33 18.51 20.10 -8.11
C ALA A 33 19.01 21.06 -6.99
N ASP A 34 18.08 21.68 -6.27
CA ASP A 34 18.37 22.40 -5.05
C ASP A 34 18.55 21.36 -3.93
N ASP A 35 19.49 21.56 -3.01
CA ASP A 35 19.74 20.66 -1.88
C ASP A 35 18.55 20.64 -0.89
N SER A 36 17.36 20.27 -1.42
CA SER A 36 16.13 20.23 -0.66
C SER A 36 16.18 19.09 0.35
N THR A 37 15.77 19.37 1.57
CA THR A 37 15.59 18.34 2.59
C THR A 37 14.17 17.81 2.56
N TYR A 38 14.03 16.47 2.51
CA TYR A 38 12.73 15.82 2.57
C TYR A 38 12.60 14.98 3.81
N TYR A 39 11.38 15.01 4.37
CA TYR A 39 10.98 14.24 5.55
C TYR A 39 9.84 13.30 5.17
N TYR A 40 9.68 12.21 5.89
CA TYR A 40 8.56 11.31 5.69
C TYR A 40 7.80 11.04 6.98
N THR A 41 6.49 10.84 6.81
CA THR A 41 5.57 10.33 7.84
C THR A 41 4.80 9.14 7.30
N ILE A 42 4.35 8.26 8.20
CA ILE A 42 3.54 7.09 7.85
C ILE A 42 2.29 7.09 8.72
N ASP A 43 1.13 7.10 8.07
CA ASP A 43 -0.17 7.06 8.73
C ASP A 43 -0.92 5.78 8.37
N ARG A 44 -1.63 5.21 9.35
CA ARG A 44 -2.42 3.99 9.18
C ARG A 44 -3.88 4.33 8.97
N PHE A 45 -4.52 3.60 8.05
CA PHE A 45 -5.91 3.75 7.67
C PHE A 45 -6.67 2.42 7.85
N ASP A 46 -8.00 2.53 7.96
CA ASP A 46 -8.88 1.36 7.92
C ASP A 46 -9.02 0.79 6.49
N ALA A 47 -9.78 -0.29 6.33
CA ALA A 47 -10.00 -0.93 5.03
C ALA A 47 -10.76 -0.05 4.02
N HIS A 48 -11.40 1.02 4.45
CA HIS A 48 -12.10 1.99 3.62
C HIS A 48 -11.29 3.28 3.41
N TRP A 49 -10.05 3.32 3.86
CA TRP A 49 -9.16 4.47 3.82
C TRP A 49 -9.62 5.66 4.68
N ASN A 50 -10.33 5.40 5.77
CA ASN A 50 -10.56 6.38 6.82
C ASN A 50 -9.41 6.35 7.84
N GLU A 51 -9.14 7.49 8.45
CA GLU A 51 -8.18 7.58 9.55
C GLU A 51 -8.60 6.66 10.71
N THR A 52 -7.61 6.12 11.42
CA THR A 52 -7.85 5.25 12.58
C THR A 52 -7.50 5.99 13.87
N ASP A 53 -8.23 5.70 14.94
CA ASP A 53 -7.98 6.27 16.28
C ASP A 53 -6.77 5.59 16.99
N LEU A 54 -6.00 4.78 16.29
CA LEU A 54 -4.85 4.11 16.85
C LEU A 54 -3.69 5.08 17.07
N PHE A 55 -3.05 4.97 18.21
CA PHE A 55 -1.80 5.69 18.45
C PHE A 55 -0.70 5.14 17.54
N ARG A 56 0.20 6.00 17.10
CA ARG A 56 1.31 5.61 16.22
C ARG A 56 2.15 4.47 16.80
N ALA A 57 2.40 4.51 18.10
CA ALA A 57 3.15 3.45 18.80
C ALA A 57 2.47 2.06 18.75
N ASP A 58 1.18 1.98 18.42
CA ASP A 58 0.48 0.69 18.29
C ASP A 58 0.85 -0.01 16.98
N TYR A 59 1.05 0.73 15.89
CA TYR A 59 1.28 0.17 14.56
C TYR A 59 2.70 0.35 14.01
N MET A 60 3.52 1.19 14.65
CA MET A 60 4.87 1.51 14.18
C MET A 60 5.84 1.70 15.36
N ASP A 61 7.01 1.09 15.26
CA ASP A 61 8.17 1.43 16.08
C ASP A 61 9.01 2.48 15.37
N GLY A 62 9.54 3.43 16.14
CA GLY A 62 10.43 4.48 15.67
C GLY A 62 9.81 5.87 15.78
N TYR A 63 10.42 6.80 15.05
CA TYR A 63 10.08 8.22 15.14
C TYR A 63 9.18 8.64 13.99
N ASP A 64 8.51 9.75 14.17
CA ASP A 64 7.79 10.46 13.13
C ASP A 64 8.67 11.54 12.53
N ASP A 65 8.34 11.95 11.30
CA ASP A 65 8.96 13.09 10.67
C ASP A 65 10.48 12.95 10.49
N ILE A 66 10.86 11.86 9.86
CA ILE A 66 12.25 11.46 9.70
C ILE A 66 12.81 11.98 8.37
N ARG A 67 13.98 12.57 8.42
CA ARG A 67 14.69 13.02 7.22
C ARG A 67 15.11 11.85 6.35
N ILE A 68 14.90 11.97 5.03
CA ILE A 68 15.41 11.02 4.04
C ILE A 68 16.91 11.28 3.85
N GLN A 69 17.73 10.28 4.15
CA GLN A 69 19.20 10.40 4.16
C GLN A 69 19.86 9.83 2.90
N ASN A 70 19.22 8.89 2.22
CA ASN A 70 19.80 8.27 1.03
C ASN A 70 19.53 9.13 -0.20
N ILE A 71 20.55 9.90 -0.57
CA ILE A 71 20.52 10.93 -1.61
C ILE A 71 21.66 10.65 -2.59
N SER A 72 21.40 10.77 -3.89
CA SER A 72 22.44 10.72 -4.93
C SER A 72 22.20 11.78 -5.97
N TYR A 73 23.29 12.37 -6.45
CA TYR A 73 23.28 13.44 -7.44
C TYR A 73 23.47 12.86 -8.83
N ALA A 74 22.70 13.33 -9.80
CA ALA A 74 22.89 12.98 -11.19
C ALA A 74 24.17 13.64 -11.72
N VAL A 75 25.03 12.86 -12.37
CA VAL A 75 26.28 13.31 -12.98
C VAL A 75 26.21 13.12 -14.49
N GLY A 76 26.60 14.16 -15.25
CA GLY A 76 26.70 14.07 -16.72
C GLY A 76 25.37 14.08 -17.46
N THR A 77 24.29 14.53 -16.84
CA THR A 77 22.95 14.68 -17.46
C THR A 77 22.74 16.08 -17.98
N LEU A 78 21.90 16.24 -19.04
CA LEU A 78 21.54 17.55 -19.59
C LEU A 78 20.79 18.44 -18.58
N GLN A 79 20.02 17.83 -17.70
CA GLN A 79 19.35 18.47 -16.58
C GLN A 79 19.85 17.84 -15.29
N SER A 80 20.33 18.68 -14.36
CA SER A 80 20.69 18.22 -13.02
C SER A 80 19.43 17.80 -12.28
N TYR A 81 19.54 16.70 -11.51
CA TYR A 81 18.49 16.27 -10.59
C TYR A 81 19.11 15.54 -9.39
N ILE A 82 18.34 15.48 -8.32
CA ILE A 82 18.72 14.76 -7.11
C ILE A 82 17.78 13.58 -6.94
N HIS A 83 18.36 12.41 -6.75
CA HIS A 83 17.64 11.16 -6.55
C HIS A 83 17.55 10.82 -5.07
N TYR A 84 16.32 10.64 -4.56
CA TYR A 84 16.03 10.28 -3.19
C TYR A 84 15.53 8.83 -3.13
N THR A 85 16.03 8.08 -2.17
CA THR A 85 15.62 6.69 -1.93
C THR A 85 15.21 6.52 -0.47
N LEU A 86 13.98 6.09 -0.24
CA LEU A 86 13.47 5.72 1.07
C LEU A 86 13.12 4.24 1.07
N THR A 87 13.79 3.47 1.90
CA THR A 87 13.52 2.05 2.09
C THR A 87 12.94 1.81 3.48
N LEU A 88 11.90 1.01 3.57
CA LEU A 88 11.23 0.56 4.79
C LEU A 88 11.18 -0.97 4.84
N PRO A 89 11.36 -1.62 5.99
CA PRO A 89 11.80 -1.01 7.26
C PRO A 89 13.24 -0.49 7.20
N ASN A 90 13.55 0.47 8.06
CA ASN A 90 14.91 0.97 8.27
C ASN A 90 15.22 1.07 9.77
N ALA A 91 16.39 1.59 10.13
CA ALA A 91 16.82 1.70 11.52
C ALA A 91 15.91 2.60 12.40
N GLN A 92 15.13 3.49 11.75
CA GLN A 92 14.33 4.51 12.43
C GLN A 92 12.82 4.23 12.33
N THR A 93 12.39 3.29 11.46
CA THR A 93 10.97 3.03 11.22
C THR A 93 10.74 1.56 10.91
N ARG A 94 9.86 0.93 11.68
CA ARG A 94 9.40 -0.44 11.48
C ARG A 94 7.90 -0.54 11.73
N LEU A 95 7.16 -1.09 10.78
CA LEU A 95 5.73 -1.37 10.96
C LEU A 95 5.53 -2.67 11.77
N LYS A 96 4.54 -2.66 12.67
CA LYS A 96 4.20 -3.79 13.56
C LYS A 96 2.90 -4.47 13.21
N MET A 97 2.05 -3.81 12.45
CA MET A 97 0.71 -4.31 12.13
C MET A 97 0.48 -4.32 10.62
N SER A 98 -0.31 -5.28 10.16
CA SER A 98 -0.89 -5.25 8.82
C SER A 98 -1.97 -4.16 8.71
N GLY A 99 -2.20 -3.65 7.51
CA GLY A 99 -3.22 -2.63 7.28
C GLY A 99 -2.94 -1.79 6.04
N ASN A 100 -3.76 -0.76 5.88
CA ASN A 100 -3.60 0.24 4.84
C ASN A 100 -2.74 1.39 5.38
N TYR A 101 -1.76 1.81 4.61
CA TYR A 101 -0.83 2.84 5.01
C TYR A 101 -0.68 3.92 3.95
N MET A 102 -0.45 5.13 4.42
CA MET A 102 -0.11 6.29 3.60
C MET A 102 1.31 6.75 3.96
N LEU A 103 2.18 6.76 2.98
CA LEU A 103 3.50 7.38 3.08
C LEU A 103 3.40 8.81 2.56
N ASN A 104 3.72 9.78 3.39
CA ASN A 104 3.74 11.19 3.05
C ASN A 104 5.18 11.69 3.02
N ILE A 105 5.53 12.46 2.02
CA ILE A 105 6.82 13.14 1.90
C ILE A 105 6.58 14.64 1.99
N TRP A 106 7.32 15.28 2.86
CA TRP A 106 7.23 16.71 3.17
C TRP A 106 8.54 17.39 2.81
N ASP A 107 8.47 18.63 2.36
CA ASP A 107 9.65 19.49 2.24
C ASP A 107 10.03 20.12 3.59
N ASP A 108 11.11 20.91 3.62
CA ASP A 108 11.59 21.63 4.80
C ASP A 108 10.60 22.70 5.30
N SER A 109 9.75 23.22 4.40
CA SER A 109 8.68 24.15 4.73
C SER A 109 7.39 23.48 5.16
N ARG A 110 7.39 22.16 5.31
CA ARG A 110 6.22 21.32 5.69
C ARG A 110 5.11 21.30 4.65
N ASN A 111 5.39 21.56 3.40
CA ASN A 111 4.44 21.30 2.34
C ASN A 111 4.45 19.82 1.98
N LEU A 112 3.26 19.26 1.77
CA LEU A 112 3.11 17.88 1.29
C LEU A 112 3.52 17.82 -0.18
N VAL A 113 4.61 17.13 -0.45
CA VAL A 113 5.21 17.01 -1.79
C VAL A 113 4.72 15.78 -2.52
N LEU A 114 4.57 14.68 -1.78
CA LEU A 114 4.24 13.37 -2.34
C LEU A 114 3.46 12.56 -1.33
N GLN A 115 2.44 11.88 -1.79
CA GLN A 115 1.64 10.95 -0.99
C GLN A 115 1.47 9.64 -1.75
N LYS A 116 1.73 8.51 -1.08
CA LYS A 116 1.65 7.17 -1.67
C LYS A 116 0.95 6.18 -0.74
N ARG A 117 -0.04 5.48 -1.28
CA ARG A 117 -0.73 4.37 -0.63
C ARG A 117 0.05 3.08 -0.78
N PHE A 118 0.09 2.29 0.28
CA PHE A 118 0.59 0.91 0.24
C PHE A 118 -0.15 0.04 1.25
N LEU A 119 -0.11 -1.27 1.03
CA LEU A 119 -0.73 -2.25 1.91
C LEU A 119 0.36 -3.07 2.57
N VAL A 120 0.21 -3.27 3.86
CA VAL A 120 1.01 -4.23 4.62
C VAL A 120 0.13 -5.43 4.94
N THR A 121 0.54 -6.59 4.50
CA THR A 121 -0.22 -7.84 4.66
C THR A 121 0.44 -8.77 5.65
N GLN A 122 -0.40 -9.53 6.33
CA GLN A 122 0.02 -10.69 7.10
C GLN A 122 -0.78 -11.87 6.58
N GLN A 123 -0.09 -12.88 6.05
CA GLN A 123 -0.76 -14.04 5.51
C GLN A 123 -1.33 -14.87 6.65
N ALA A 124 -2.60 -14.65 6.95
CA ALA A 124 -3.33 -15.37 7.99
C ALA A 124 -4.21 -16.50 7.42
N SER A 125 -4.44 -16.50 6.09
CA SER A 125 -5.35 -17.45 5.44
C SER A 125 -4.97 -17.65 3.97
N ALA A 126 -5.39 -18.77 3.40
CA ALA A 126 -5.35 -19.01 1.97
C ALA A 126 -6.66 -18.55 1.32
N VAL A 127 -6.52 -17.88 0.17
CA VAL A 127 -7.65 -17.42 -0.63
C VAL A 127 -7.51 -17.95 -2.05
N TRP A 128 -8.57 -18.62 -2.54
CA TRP A 128 -8.65 -19.07 -3.93
C TRP A 128 -9.59 -18.13 -4.68
N VAL A 129 -9.15 -17.70 -5.85
CA VAL A 129 -9.91 -16.75 -6.68
C VAL A 129 -10.11 -17.34 -8.06
N ARG A 130 -11.34 -17.25 -8.56
CA ARG A 130 -11.70 -17.63 -9.93
C ARG A 130 -12.44 -16.46 -10.61
N VAL A 131 -11.94 -16.05 -11.77
CA VAL A 131 -12.59 -15.06 -12.62
C VAL A 131 -13.24 -15.78 -13.80
N GLN A 132 -14.51 -15.49 -14.06
CA GLN A 132 -15.28 -16.09 -15.15
C GLN A 132 -16.24 -15.06 -15.77
N ARG A 133 -16.82 -15.36 -16.92
CA ARG A 133 -17.87 -14.53 -17.53
C ARG A 133 -19.05 -14.38 -16.57
N SER A 134 -19.73 -13.25 -16.65
CA SER A 134 -20.99 -13.06 -15.92
C SER A 134 -21.98 -14.18 -16.26
N GLN A 135 -22.68 -14.67 -15.25
CA GLN A 135 -23.79 -15.64 -15.44
C GLN A 135 -25.10 -14.93 -15.81
N ARG A 136 -25.16 -13.61 -15.69
CA ARG A 136 -26.31 -12.84 -16.12
C ARG A 136 -26.22 -12.62 -17.62
N ILE A 137 -27.29 -12.96 -18.36
CA ILE A 137 -27.33 -12.84 -19.82
C ILE A 137 -27.08 -11.40 -20.27
N GLU A 138 -27.60 -10.42 -19.52
CA GLU A 138 -27.46 -8.98 -19.79
C GLU A 138 -26.01 -8.50 -19.71
N ASP A 139 -25.21 -9.13 -18.83
CA ASP A 139 -23.86 -8.70 -18.50
C ASP A 139 -22.75 -9.59 -19.11
N ILE A 140 -23.14 -10.66 -19.83
CA ILE A 140 -22.20 -11.71 -20.27
C ILE A 140 -21.11 -11.21 -21.22
N GLN A 141 -21.37 -10.13 -21.95
CA GLN A 141 -20.43 -9.52 -22.89
C GLN A 141 -19.57 -8.42 -22.26
N THR A 142 -20.02 -7.86 -21.13
CA THR A 142 -19.45 -6.63 -20.58
C THR A 142 -18.86 -6.80 -19.17
N HIS A 143 -19.28 -7.83 -18.42
CA HIS A 143 -18.90 -8.03 -17.04
C HIS A 143 -18.29 -9.42 -16.80
N GLN A 144 -17.44 -9.47 -15.79
CA GLN A 144 -16.88 -10.70 -15.24
C GLN A 144 -17.37 -10.91 -13.81
N SER A 145 -17.58 -12.17 -13.45
CA SER A 145 -17.86 -12.58 -12.09
C SER A 145 -16.58 -13.04 -11.42
N VAL A 146 -16.33 -12.54 -10.22
CA VAL A 146 -15.21 -12.97 -9.37
C VAL A 146 -15.79 -13.85 -8.26
N GLN A 147 -15.36 -15.09 -8.22
CA GLN A 147 -15.64 -16.00 -7.12
C GLN A 147 -14.38 -16.18 -6.29
N PHE A 148 -14.53 -16.23 -4.99
CA PHE A 148 -13.40 -16.47 -4.08
C PHE A 148 -13.84 -17.35 -2.92
N VAL A 149 -12.89 -18.14 -2.42
CA VAL A 149 -13.04 -18.99 -1.23
C VAL A 149 -11.92 -18.60 -0.27
N VAL A 150 -12.28 -18.32 0.97
CA VAL A 150 -11.33 -18.01 2.05
C VAL A 150 -11.31 -19.20 3.00
N ASN A 151 -10.12 -19.75 3.23
CA ASN A 151 -9.95 -20.75 4.28
C ASN A 151 -9.99 -20.08 5.66
N LEU A 152 -10.83 -20.56 6.55
CA LEU A 152 -11.00 -20.02 7.90
C LEU A 152 -10.25 -20.83 8.97
N ASP A 153 -9.59 -21.91 8.57
CA ASP A 153 -8.85 -22.76 9.51
C ASP A 153 -7.75 -21.96 10.22
N GLY A 154 -7.72 -22.06 11.52
CA GLY A 154 -6.75 -21.34 12.35
C GLY A 154 -7.08 -19.85 12.59
N LEU A 155 -8.15 -19.34 11.99
CA LEU A 155 -8.65 -17.99 12.27
C LEU A 155 -9.69 -18.03 13.39
N ASN A 156 -9.59 -17.13 14.37
CA ASN A 156 -10.59 -16.99 15.42
C ASN A 156 -11.79 -16.17 14.91
N VAL A 157 -12.51 -16.74 13.93
CA VAL A 157 -13.67 -16.10 13.28
C VAL A 157 -14.94 -16.81 13.72
N ARG A 158 -15.82 -16.10 14.43
CA ARG A 158 -17.11 -16.64 14.91
C ARG A 158 -18.28 -16.30 13.99
N LEU A 159 -18.24 -15.10 13.39
CA LEU A 159 -19.28 -14.58 12.50
C LEU A 159 -18.62 -14.10 11.20
N PRO A 160 -18.31 -15.02 10.25
CA PRO A 160 -17.58 -14.69 9.04
C PRO A 160 -18.20 -13.54 8.23
N GLU A 161 -19.53 -13.48 8.15
CA GLU A 161 -20.28 -12.47 7.43
C GLU A 161 -20.09 -11.04 7.97
N LYS A 162 -19.69 -10.91 9.24
CA LYS A 162 -19.43 -9.62 9.88
C LYS A 162 -17.95 -9.31 10.01
N GLN A 163 -17.12 -10.33 10.18
CA GLN A 163 -15.71 -10.20 10.51
C GLN A 163 -14.81 -10.19 9.27
N ILE A 164 -15.24 -10.87 8.18
CA ILE A 164 -14.48 -10.93 6.93
C ILE A 164 -15.05 -9.92 5.94
N LYS A 165 -14.21 -9.00 5.51
CA LYS A 165 -14.55 -7.97 4.52
C LYS A 165 -13.64 -8.13 3.32
N PRO A 166 -14.08 -8.82 2.24
CA PRO A 166 -13.28 -8.97 1.05
C PRO A 166 -13.27 -7.68 0.23
N PHE A 167 -12.09 -7.29 -0.23
CA PHE A 167 -11.90 -6.18 -1.15
C PHE A 167 -11.31 -6.68 -2.45
N ILE A 168 -11.75 -6.10 -3.56
CA ILE A 168 -11.31 -6.43 -4.91
C ILE A 168 -10.66 -5.20 -5.52
N VAL A 169 -9.50 -5.42 -6.14
CA VAL A 169 -8.80 -4.42 -6.95
C VAL A 169 -8.60 -4.99 -8.34
N GLN A 170 -9.02 -4.25 -9.35
CA GLN A 170 -8.85 -4.65 -10.75
C GLN A 170 -7.65 -3.93 -11.38
N ASN A 171 -6.81 -4.70 -12.09
CA ASN A 171 -5.68 -4.19 -12.86
C ASN A 171 -4.72 -3.30 -12.04
N GLN A 172 -4.52 -3.61 -10.76
CA GLN A 172 -3.64 -2.87 -9.83
C GLN A 172 -3.98 -1.36 -9.74
N ARG A 173 -5.25 -0.99 -9.94
CA ARG A 173 -5.68 0.40 -9.89
C ARG A 173 -6.42 0.71 -8.60
N TRP A 174 -5.93 1.63 -7.79
CA TRP A 174 -6.56 2.10 -6.54
C TRP A 174 -8.00 2.56 -6.74
N GLN A 175 -8.33 3.15 -7.88
CA GLN A 175 -9.67 3.64 -8.20
C GLN A 175 -10.70 2.50 -8.31
N THR A 176 -10.24 1.27 -8.49
CA THR A 176 -11.10 0.08 -8.56
C THR A 176 -11.26 -0.62 -7.21
N TRP A 177 -10.62 -0.12 -6.15
CA TRP A 177 -10.75 -0.61 -4.79
C TRP A 177 -12.20 -0.55 -4.33
N ARG A 178 -12.79 -1.71 -4.09
CA ARG A 178 -14.16 -1.81 -3.62
C ARG A 178 -14.37 -3.05 -2.79
N GLN A 179 -15.25 -2.96 -1.80
CA GLN A 179 -15.67 -4.13 -1.05
C GLN A 179 -16.52 -5.02 -1.94
N ALA A 180 -16.26 -6.32 -1.94
CA ALA A 180 -17.09 -7.29 -2.65
C ALA A 180 -18.51 -7.31 -2.07
N GLY A 181 -19.49 -7.47 -2.96
CA GLY A 181 -20.90 -7.60 -2.57
C GLY A 181 -21.17 -8.89 -1.78
N LYS A 182 -22.44 -9.27 -1.62
CA LYS A 182 -22.88 -10.42 -0.82
C LYS A 182 -22.02 -11.65 -1.05
N SER A 183 -21.36 -12.10 0.01
CA SER A 183 -20.63 -13.36 0.08
C SER A 183 -21.60 -14.46 0.54
N THR A 184 -21.56 -15.62 -0.09
CA THR A 184 -22.23 -16.81 0.43
C THR A 184 -21.22 -17.55 1.28
N TYR A 185 -21.47 -17.70 2.56
CA TYR A 185 -20.60 -18.42 3.48
C TYR A 185 -21.09 -19.87 3.60
N ASN A 186 -20.27 -20.82 3.23
CA ASN A 186 -20.48 -22.22 3.54
C ASN A 186 -19.59 -22.54 4.76
N LEU A 187 -20.20 -22.81 5.89
CA LEU A 187 -19.53 -23.38 7.06
C LEU A 187 -19.55 -24.91 6.88
N ASN A 188 -18.40 -25.50 6.69
CA ASN A 188 -18.21 -26.93 6.80
C ASN A 188 -17.91 -27.32 8.24
#